data_39b5e4432e3c703d94d4a92e3b3cdbf2
#
_entry.id   39b5e4432e3c703d94d4a92e3b3cdbf2
#
_cell.length_a   1.000
_cell.length_b   1.000
_cell.length_c   1.000
_cell.angle_alpha   90.00
_cell.angle_beta   90.00
_cell.angle_gamma   90.00
#
_symmetry.space_group_name_H-M   'P 1'
#
loop_
_entity.id
_entity.type
_entity.pdbx_description
1 polymer ?
#
loop_
_entity_poly.entity_id
_entity_poly.type
_entity_poly.pdbx_seq_one_letter_code
_entity_poly.pdbx_strand_id
1 'polypeptide(L)'
;MRNDICDSPVSLTDPLLADHWNGVITGFLAHGTQTPVHLGKVLEGAPDFAMGHAARGLFSLMMGRAELIAVARDAHVAALAALTRAGGAPRERLWVQALGEWLQGRPSGTVAAMEAALRLQPRDTISAKVGHA
;
A
#
# COMPACT_ATOMS: atom_id res chain seq x y z
N MET A 1 14.55 -9.05 -6.99
CA MET A 1 13.45 -8.14 -6.63
C MET A 1 13.68 -6.81 -7.34
N ARG A 2 12.65 -6.25 -7.96
CA ARG A 2 12.77 -4.97 -8.67
C ARG A 2 12.34 -3.80 -7.78
N ASN A 3 12.77 -2.60 -8.16
CA ASN A 3 12.37 -1.39 -7.47
C ASN A 3 11.25 -0.69 -8.21
N ASP A 4 10.37 0.00 -7.48
CA ASP A 4 9.36 0.87 -8.06
C ASP A 4 9.92 2.28 -8.30
N ILE A 5 9.07 3.22 -8.74
CA ILE A 5 9.50 4.59 -9.04
C ILE A 5 9.91 5.39 -7.81
N CYS A 6 9.65 4.89 -6.60
CA CYS A 6 10.17 5.46 -5.34
C CYS A 6 11.53 4.86 -4.97
N ASP A 7 12.13 4.07 -5.87
CA ASP A 7 13.39 3.37 -5.66
C ASP A 7 13.34 2.42 -4.46
N SER A 8 12.16 1.83 -4.22
CA SER A 8 11.93 0.87 -3.13
C SER A 8 11.67 -0.53 -3.69
N PRO A 9 12.21 -1.58 -3.05
CA PRO A 9 11.95 -2.95 -3.49
C PRO A 9 10.47 -3.32 -3.40
N VAL A 10 9.95 -3.99 -4.43
CA VAL A 10 8.59 -4.53 -4.45
C VAL A 10 8.62 -6.01 -4.79
N SER A 11 7.70 -6.77 -4.22
CA SER A 11 7.58 -8.22 -4.39
C SER A 11 6.85 -8.61 -5.67
N LEU A 12 6.95 -7.79 -6.72
CA LEU A 12 6.34 -8.04 -8.02
C LEU A 12 7.42 -8.47 -8.99
N THR A 13 7.27 -9.66 -9.57
CA THR A 13 8.22 -10.20 -10.54
C THR A 13 7.81 -9.94 -11.99
N ASP A 14 6.49 -9.78 -12.24
CA ASP A 14 5.97 -9.50 -13.57
C ASP A 14 6.17 -8.01 -13.92
N PRO A 15 6.91 -7.67 -14.99
CA PRO A 15 7.14 -6.28 -15.37
C PRO A 15 5.85 -5.50 -15.62
N LEU A 16 4.83 -6.14 -16.18
CA LEU A 16 3.55 -5.48 -16.45
C LEU A 16 2.85 -5.08 -15.15
N LEU A 17 2.87 -5.94 -14.14
CA LEU A 17 2.29 -5.63 -12.84
C LEU A 17 3.10 -4.56 -12.10
N ALA A 18 4.42 -4.56 -12.25
CA ALA A 18 5.26 -3.50 -11.70
C ALA A 18 4.93 -2.15 -12.35
N ASP A 19 4.66 -2.12 -13.66
CA ASP A 19 4.23 -0.90 -14.34
C ASP A 19 2.89 -0.41 -13.82
N HIS A 20 1.93 -1.31 -13.60
CA HIS A 20 0.65 -0.93 -12.99
C HIS A 20 0.84 -0.41 -11.57
N TRP A 21 1.73 -1.02 -10.78
CA TRP A 21 2.03 -0.52 -9.44
C TRP A 21 2.61 0.90 -9.48
N ASN A 22 3.52 1.18 -10.42
CA ASN A 22 4.03 2.54 -10.63
C ASN A 22 2.89 3.49 -11.03
N GLY A 23 1.91 3.01 -11.79
CA GLY A 23 0.70 3.77 -12.12
C GLY A 23 -0.14 4.08 -10.89
N VAL A 24 -0.21 3.16 -9.91
CA VAL A 24 -0.87 3.41 -8.61
C VAL A 24 -0.19 4.57 -7.90
N ILE A 25 1.13 4.54 -7.79
CA ILE A 25 1.91 5.58 -7.11
C ILE A 25 1.72 6.93 -7.82
N THR A 26 1.93 6.97 -9.12
CA THR A 26 1.83 8.20 -9.91
C THR A 26 0.43 8.78 -9.83
N GLY A 27 -0.60 7.95 -9.97
CA GLY A 27 -1.98 8.39 -9.90
C GLY A 27 -2.36 8.93 -8.54
N PHE A 28 -1.93 8.26 -7.49
CA PHE A 28 -2.20 8.71 -6.12
C PHE A 28 -1.53 10.04 -5.81
N LEU A 29 -0.26 10.19 -6.18
CA LEU A 29 0.49 11.45 -5.95
C LEU A 29 -0.11 12.62 -6.74
N ALA A 30 -0.67 12.35 -7.91
CA ALA A 30 -1.26 13.37 -8.78
C ALA A 30 -2.78 13.57 -8.56
N HIS A 31 -3.38 12.88 -7.58
CA HIS A 31 -4.83 12.84 -7.36
C HIS A 31 -5.60 12.37 -8.60
N GLY A 32 -4.98 11.47 -9.40
CA GLY A 32 -5.58 10.96 -10.63
C GLY A 32 -6.67 9.94 -10.36
N THR A 33 -7.58 9.78 -11.34
CA THR A 33 -8.70 8.83 -11.25
C THR A 33 -8.30 7.40 -11.65
N GLN A 34 -7.08 7.22 -12.15
CA GLN A 34 -6.61 5.91 -12.66
C GLN A 34 -6.03 5.01 -11.58
N THR A 35 -5.80 5.53 -10.37
CA THR A 35 -5.23 4.74 -9.26
C THR A 35 -6.03 3.46 -8.99
N PRO A 36 -7.38 3.50 -8.84
CA PRO A 36 -8.14 2.27 -8.60
C PRO A 36 -8.03 1.27 -9.75
N VAL A 37 -7.94 1.75 -11.00
CA VAL A 37 -7.81 0.89 -12.18
C VAL A 37 -6.48 0.14 -12.14
N HIS A 38 -5.38 0.85 -11.91
CA HIS A 38 -4.06 0.23 -11.81
C HIS A 38 -3.96 -0.73 -10.62
N LEU A 39 -4.51 -0.34 -9.48
CA LEU A 39 -4.50 -1.18 -8.29
C LEU A 39 -5.30 -2.48 -8.50
N GLY A 40 -6.45 -2.39 -9.18
CA GLY A 40 -7.24 -3.55 -9.55
C GLY A 40 -6.44 -4.52 -10.42
N LYS A 41 -5.69 -4.01 -11.40
CA LYS A 41 -4.84 -4.84 -12.26
C LYS A 41 -3.73 -5.53 -11.48
N VAL A 42 -3.08 -4.81 -10.56
CA VAL A 42 -2.04 -5.38 -9.70
C VAL A 42 -2.60 -6.54 -8.88
N LEU A 43 -3.75 -6.36 -8.23
CA LEU A 43 -4.32 -7.38 -7.35
C LEU A 43 -4.90 -8.57 -8.12
N GLU A 44 -5.40 -8.36 -9.35
CA GLU A 44 -5.83 -9.47 -10.21
C GLU A 44 -4.65 -10.38 -10.55
N GLY A 45 -3.50 -9.79 -10.91
CA GLY A 45 -2.33 -10.54 -11.35
C GLY A 45 -1.43 -11.00 -10.21
N ALA A 46 -1.49 -10.35 -9.05
CA ALA A 46 -0.66 -10.66 -7.89
C ALA A 46 -1.49 -10.61 -6.60
N PRO A 47 -2.39 -11.58 -6.38
CA PRO A 47 -3.26 -11.57 -5.19
C PRO A 47 -2.50 -11.73 -3.88
N ASP A 48 -1.24 -12.17 -3.92
CA ASP A 48 -0.38 -12.31 -2.74
C ASP A 48 0.56 -11.12 -2.54
N PHE A 49 0.38 -10.05 -3.29
CA PHE A 49 1.14 -8.82 -3.09
C PHE A 49 0.51 -8.02 -1.93
N ALA A 50 1.06 -8.22 -0.74
CA ALA A 50 0.49 -7.67 0.49
C ALA A 50 0.39 -6.14 0.46
N MET A 51 1.38 -5.46 -0.13
CA MET A 51 1.36 -3.99 -0.22
C MET A 51 0.20 -3.49 -1.08
N GLY A 52 -0.22 -4.23 -2.11
CA GLY A 52 -1.39 -3.88 -2.92
C GLY A 52 -2.66 -3.87 -2.08
N HIS A 53 -2.85 -4.87 -1.25
CA HIS A 53 -3.99 -4.92 -0.32
C HIS A 53 -3.91 -3.81 0.72
N ALA A 54 -2.72 -3.55 1.28
CA ALA A 54 -2.54 -2.46 2.25
C ALA A 54 -2.85 -1.10 1.62
N ALA A 55 -2.40 -0.87 0.37
CA ALA A 55 -2.72 0.36 -0.36
C ALA A 55 -4.23 0.52 -0.56
N ARG A 56 -4.92 -0.55 -0.94
CA ARG A 56 -6.38 -0.52 -1.10
C ARG A 56 -7.06 -0.10 0.19
N GLY A 57 -6.64 -0.66 1.31
CA GLY A 57 -7.22 -0.34 2.62
C GLY A 57 -6.93 1.09 3.05
N LEU A 58 -5.67 1.52 2.96
CA LEU A 58 -5.28 2.87 3.34
C LEU A 58 -5.96 3.93 2.49
N PHE A 59 -6.01 3.74 1.16
CA PHE A 59 -6.68 4.68 0.27
C PHE A 59 -8.17 4.76 0.55
N SER A 60 -8.81 3.63 0.89
CA SER A 60 -10.22 3.60 1.27
C SER A 60 -10.47 4.42 2.54
N LEU A 61 -9.62 4.27 3.57
CA LEU A 61 -9.74 5.03 4.80
C LEU A 61 -9.50 6.52 4.59
N MET A 62 -8.58 6.88 3.69
CA MET A 62 -8.28 8.28 3.38
C MET A 62 -9.44 9.00 2.69
N MET A 63 -10.37 8.28 2.08
CA MET A 63 -11.57 8.86 1.49
C MET A 63 -12.59 9.32 2.53
N GLY A 64 -12.47 8.88 3.78
CA GLY A 64 -13.30 9.35 4.88
C GLY A 64 -14.75 8.89 4.88
N ARG A 65 -15.10 7.90 4.08
CA ARG A 65 -16.47 7.38 3.98
C ARG A 65 -16.66 6.17 4.89
N ALA A 66 -17.73 6.18 5.69
CA ALA A 66 -18.00 5.11 6.63
C ALA A 66 -18.16 3.74 5.95
N GLU A 67 -18.78 3.68 4.77
CA GLU A 67 -18.97 2.43 4.03
C GLU A 67 -17.68 1.79 3.55
N LEU A 68 -16.60 2.58 3.46
CA LEU A 68 -15.31 2.07 3.04
C LEU A 68 -14.48 1.46 4.17
N ILE A 69 -14.92 1.60 5.43
CA ILE A 69 -14.25 0.96 6.57
C ILE A 69 -14.27 -0.57 6.43
N ALA A 70 -15.40 -1.14 6.00
CA ALA A 70 -15.49 -2.58 5.77
C ALA A 70 -14.54 -3.03 4.67
N VAL A 71 -14.40 -2.24 3.60
CA VAL A 71 -13.43 -2.51 2.52
C VAL A 71 -12.01 -2.54 3.08
N ALA A 72 -11.66 -1.56 3.93
CA ALA A 72 -10.34 -1.48 4.55
C ALA A 72 -10.07 -2.67 5.48
N ARG A 73 -11.06 -3.12 6.24
CA ARG A 73 -10.92 -4.30 7.11
C ARG A 73 -10.68 -5.57 6.30
N ASP A 74 -11.45 -5.76 5.22
CA ASP A 74 -11.26 -6.90 4.32
C ASP A 74 -9.88 -6.86 3.67
N ALA A 75 -9.42 -5.68 3.27
CA ALA A 75 -8.09 -5.49 2.69
C ALA A 75 -6.99 -5.84 3.70
N HIS A 76 -7.16 -5.49 4.98
CA HIS A 76 -6.20 -5.82 6.01
C HIS A 76 -6.10 -7.35 6.22
N VAL A 77 -7.23 -8.04 6.26
CA VAL A 77 -7.25 -9.50 6.34
C VAL A 77 -6.52 -10.12 5.15
N ALA A 78 -6.80 -9.62 3.94
CA ALA A 78 -6.14 -10.12 2.72
C ALA A 78 -4.63 -9.83 2.74
N ALA A 79 -4.21 -8.67 3.24
CA ALA A 79 -2.80 -8.30 3.34
C ALA A 79 -2.06 -9.22 4.31
N LEU A 80 -2.64 -9.50 5.48
CA LEU A 80 -2.04 -10.41 6.46
C LEU A 80 -1.92 -11.83 5.90
N ALA A 81 -2.95 -12.30 5.21
CA ALA A 81 -2.92 -13.62 4.56
C ALA A 81 -1.84 -13.68 3.48
N ALA A 82 -1.69 -12.61 2.69
CA ALA A 82 -0.66 -12.52 1.66
C ALA A 82 0.74 -12.56 2.27
N LEU A 83 0.98 -11.85 3.37
CA LEU A 83 2.27 -11.91 4.07
C LEU A 83 2.58 -13.32 4.58
N THR A 84 1.57 -14.01 5.08
CA THR A 84 1.72 -15.39 5.56
C THR A 84 2.09 -16.33 4.43
N ARG A 85 1.45 -16.19 3.25
CA ARG A 85 1.68 -17.07 2.11
C ARG A 85 2.97 -16.77 1.37
N ALA A 86 3.26 -15.51 1.12
CA ALA A 86 4.32 -15.10 0.19
C ALA A 86 5.39 -14.19 0.82
N GLY A 87 5.16 -13.70 2.03
CA GLY A 87 6.04 -12.71 2.65
C GLY A 87 5.93 -11.34 1.99
N GLY A 88 6.94 -10.53 2.17
CA GLY A 88 7.00 -9.20 1.59
C GLY A 88 8.26 -8.45 2.01
N ALA A 89 8.61 -7.41 1.26
CA ALA A 89 9.73 -6.53 1.60
C ALA A 89 9.43 -5.76 2.90
N PRO A 90 10.45 -5.23 3.59
CA PRO A 90 10.23 -4.49 4.85
C PRO A 90 9.23 -3.35 4.73
N ARG A 91 9.27 -2.57 3.64
CA ARG A 91 8.31 -1.50 3.39
C ARG A 91 6.88 -2.03 3.28
N GLU A 92 6.70 -3.17 2.63
CA GLU A 92 5.38 -3.79 2.45
C GLU A 92 4.79 -4.19 3.80
N ARG A 93 5.60 -4.75 4.69
CA ARG A 93 5.19 -5.09 6.06
C ARG A 93 4.80 -3.87 6.86
N LEU A 94 5.52 -2.75 6.69
CA LEU A 94 5.21 -1.49 7.35
C LEU A 94 3.87 -0.91 6.87
N TRP A 95 3.56 -1.06 5.60
CA TRP A 95 2.28 -0.62 5.05
C TRP A 95 1.11 -1.42 5.62
N VAL A 96 1.27 -2.74 5.76
CA VAL A 96 0.26 -3.58 6.39
C VAL A 96 0.07 -3.19 7.86
N GLN A 97 1.16 -2.92 8.57
CA GLN A 97 1.11 -2.45 9.96
C GLN A 97 0.41 -1.10 10.06
N ALA A 98 0.70 -0.18 9.15
CA ALA A 98 0.05 1.15 9.12
C ALA A 98 -1.46 1.04 8.98
N LEU A 99 -1.93 0.15 8.11
CA LEU A 99 -3.35 -0.10 7.92
C LEU A 99 -3.99 -0.65 9.21
N GLY A 100 -3.36 -1.62 9.84
CA GLY A 100 -3.84 -2.18 11.09
C GLY A 100 -3.94 -1.14 12.21
N GLU A 101 -2.94 -0.27 12.34
CA GLU A 101 -2.94 0.81 13.33
C GLU A 101 -4.08 1.79 13.09
N TRP A 102 -4.31 2.18 11.83
CA TRP A 102 -5.41 3.08 11.48
C TRP A 102 -6.76 2.45 11.81
N LEU A 103 -6.96 1.19 11.47
CA LEU A 103 -8.23 0.47 11.75
C LEU A 103 -8.51 0.34 13.25
N GLN A 104 -7.47 0.34 14.08
CA GLN A 104 -7.62 0.28 15.54
C GLN A 104 -7.73 1.67 16.19
N GLY A 105 -7.81 2.71 15.39
CA GLY A 105 -7.93 4.07 15.90
C GLY A 105 -6.64 4.63 16.49
N ARG A 106 -5.49 4.16 16.02
CA ARG A 106 -4.18 4.64 16.49
C ARG A 106 -3.42 5.35 15.35
N PRO A 107 -3.80 6.60 15.02
CA PRO A 107 -3.15 7.32 13.91
C PRO A 107 -1.65 7.55 14.13
N SER A 108 -1.20 7.69 15.36
CA SER A 108 0.22 7.81 15.66
C SER A 108 1.01 6.55 15.25
N GLY A 109 0.40 5.37 15.33
CA GLY A 109 1.02 4.13 14.86
C GLY A 109 1.15 4.09 13.35
N THR A 110 0.16 4.60 12.63
CA THR A 110 0.22 4.74 11.16
C THR A 110 1.36 5.68 10.76
N VAL A 111 1.45 6.85 11.39
CA VAL A 111 2.53 7.80 11.13
C VAL A 111 3.90 7.18 11.41
N ALA A 112 4.04 6.49 12.54
CA ALA A 112 5.31 5.85 12.90
C ALA A 112 5.73 4.81 11.86
N ALA A 113 4.80 4.02 11.33
CA ALA A 113 5.10 3.04 10.29
C ALA A 113 5.55 3.72 9.00
N MET A 114 4.90 4.82 8.60
CA MET A 114 5.30 5.57 7.40
C MET A 114 6.67 6.24 7.57
N GLU A 115 6.96 6.77 8.75
CA GLU A 115 8.27 7.33 9.06
C GLU A 115 9.37 6.24 8.99
N ALA A 116 9.07 5.03 9.46
CA ALA A 116 10.00 3.91 9.36
C ALA A 116 10.25 3.56 7.89
N ALA A 117 9.22 3.59 7.04
CA ALA A 117 9.38 3.36 5.60
C ALA A 117 10.29 4.42 4.96
N LEU A 118 10.13 5.68 5.36
CA LEU A 118 10.97 6.78 4.86
C LEU A 118 12.42 6.64 5.31
N ARG A 119 12.68 6.06 6.49
CA ARG A 119 14.05 5.78 6.93
C ARG A 119 14.71 4.68 6.09
N LEU A 120 13.91 3.72 5.57
CA LEU A 120 14.42 2.70 4.66
C LEU A 120 14.78 3.30 3.30
N GLN A 121 13.96 4.23 2.81
CA GLN A 121 14.18 4.90 1.52
C GLN A 121 13.60 6.32 1.57
N PRO A 122 14.49 7.36 1.67
CA PRO A 122 14.01 8.75 1.74
C PRO A 122 13.24 9.22 0.50
N ARG A 123 13.36 8.52 -0.63
CA ARG A 123 12.63 8.83 -1.87
C ARG A 123 11.22 8.22 -1.90
N ASP A 124 10.79 7.61 -0.81
CA ASP A 124 9.48 6.96 -0.72
C ASP A 124 8.37 7.99 -0.54
N THR A 125 8.08 8.72 -1.62
CA THR A 125 7.13 9.83 -1.61
C THR A 125 5.69 9.36 -1.31
N ILE A 126 5.32 8.14 -1.70
CA ILE A 126 3.97 7.65 -1.41
C ILE A 126 3.79 7.37 0.08
N SER A 127 4.80 6.83 0.76
CA SER A 127 4.74 6.66 2.23
C SER A 127 4.68 7.99 2.94
N ALA A 128 5.43 9.00 2.45
CA ALA A 128 5.37 10.35 2.98
C ALA A 128 3.95 10.92 2.88
N LYS A 129 3.30 10.76 1.73
CA LYS A 129 1.95 11.27 1.53
C LYS A 129 0.92 10.58 2.43
N VAL A 130 1.00 9.27 2.59
CA VAL A 130 0.11 8.52 3.49
C VAL A 130 0.34 8.96 4.93
N GLY A 131 1.57 9.17 5.35
CA GLY A 131 1.90 9.61 6.70
C GLY A 131 1.38 11.00 7.05
N HIS A 132 1.08 11.82 6.05
CA HIS A 132 0.52 13.17 6.22
C HIS A 132 -0.99 13.24 5.96
N ALA A 133 -1.61 12.12 5.74
CA ALA A 133 -3.06 12.05 5.45
C ALA A 133 -3.93 12.33 6.68
#